data_58018a676faf81caec4a74ecf6d571d8
#
_entry.id   58018a676faf81caec4a74ecf6d571d8
#
_cell.length_a   1.000
_cell.length_b   1.000
_cell.length_c   1.000
_cell.angle_alpha   90.00
_cell.angle_beta   90.00
_cell.angle_gamma   90.00
#
_symmetry.space_group_name_H-M   'P 1'
#
loop_
_entity.id
_entity.type
_entity.pdbx_description
1 polymer ?
#
loop_
_entity_poly.entity_id
_entity_poly.type
_entity_poly.pdbx_seq_one_letter_code
_entity_poly.pdbx_strand_id
1 'polypeptide(L)'
;MFLKYQQRDFTPELKARVNGAELELKDYIERLLYEYESVFAERNLEMDVALDKEGIDPFIPGYSSSVSIGIIDERGELDNLYIVKIWECGRFFLGMPISINIPGSKIIGELLDEALEEVKIGLKEDLEDLLVDET
;
A
#
# COMPACT_ATOMS: atom_id res chain seq x y z
N MET A 1 -6.35 5.26 8.57
CA MET A 1 -7.58 4.57 8.98
C MET A 1 -8.20 3.86 7.80
N PHE A 2 -9.02 2.85 8.05
CA PHE A 2 -9.54 1.99 6.98
C PHE A 2 -11.05 1.83 7.11
N LEU A 3 -11.73 1.74 5.95
CA LEU A 3 -13.13 1.36 5.90
C LEU A 3 -13.24 -0.15 5.98
N LYS A 4 -14.11 -0.63 6.85
CA LYS A 4 -14.33 -2.08 7.03
C LYS A 4 -15.55 -2.54 6.26
N TYR A 5 -15.41 -3.65 5.56
CA TYR A 5 -16.47 -4.26 4.78
C TYR A 5 -16.67 -5.70 5.22
N GLN A 6 -17.93 -6.11 5.34
CA GLN A 6 -18.26 -7.50 5.60
C GLN A 6 -18.41 -8.24 4.28
N GLN A 7 -18.36 -9.57 4.31
CA GLN A 7 -18.45 -10.38 3.10
C GLN A 7 -19.68 -10.06 2.25
N ARG A 8 -20.81 -9.72 2.88
CA ARG A 8 -22.04 -9.33 2.15
C ARG A 8 -21.85 -8.04 1.33
N ASP A 9 -20.84 -7.24 1.65
CA ASP A 9 -20.54 -5.98 0.97
C ASP A 9 -19.55 -6.17 -0.18
N PHE A 10 -19.08 -7.40 -0.40
CA PHE A 10 -18.12 -7.71 -1.46
C PHE A 10 -18.82 -7.77 -2.80
N THR A 11 -18.88 -6.63 -3.45
CA THR A 11 -19.59 -6.41 -4.72
C THR A 11 -18.61 -6.16 -5.85
N PRO A 12 -19.04 -6.30 -7.13
CA PRO A 12 -18.19 -5.92 -8.26
C PRO A 12 -17.72 -4.46 -8.19
N GLU A 13 -18.55 -3.56 -7.66
CA GLU A 13 -18.20 -2.15 -7.49
C GLU A 13 -17.06 -1.97 -6.47
N LEU A 14 -17.12 -2.69 -5.36
CA LEU A 14 -16.05 -2.66 -4.37
C LEU A 14 -14.76 -3.23 -4.96
N LYS A 15 -14.85 -4.33 -5.71
CA LYS A 15 -13.68 -4.92 -6.36
C LYS A 15 -13.04 -3.94 -7.34
N ALA A 16 -13.87 -3.22 -8.11
CA ALA A 16 -13.38 -2.19 -9.03
C ALA A 16 -12.68 -1.05 -8.29
N ARG A 17 -13.19 -0.65 -7.12
CA ARG A 17 -12.55 0.39 -6.29
C ARG A 17 -11.19 -0.07 -5.80
N VAL A 18 -11.09 -1.30 -5.32
CA VAL A 18 -9.82 -1.86 -4.85
C VAL A 18 -8.79 -1.91 -5.98
N ASN A 19 -9.19 -2.50 -7.11
CA ASN A 19 -8.30 -2.62 -8.28
C ASN A 19 -7.91 -1.24 -8.83
N GLY A 20 -8.85 -0.30 -8.84
CA GLY A 20 -8.60 1.06 -9.30
C GLY A 20 -7.61 1.80 -8.41
N ALA A 21 -7.73 1.66 -7.09
CA ALA A 21 -6.82 2.27 -6.14
C ALA A 21 -5.41 1.67 -6.28
N GLU A 22 -5.32 0.34 -6.45
CA GLU A 22 -4.04 -0.32 -6.67
C GLU A 22 -3.34 0.21 -7.91
N LEU A 23 -4.06 0.32 -9.00
CA LEU A 23 -3.50 0.78 -10.27
C LEU A 23 -3.12 2.26 -10.21
N GLU A 24 -3.98 3.10 -9.66
CA GLU A 24 -3.73 4.53 -9.56
C GLU A 24 -2.50 4.85 -8.71
N LEU A 25 -2.37 4.19 -7.55
CA LEU A 25 -1.22 4.41 -6.68
C LEU A 25 0.05 3.80 -7.26
N LYS A 26 -0.05 2.65 -7.93
CA LYS A 26 1.10 2.07 -8.64
C LYS A 26 1.63 3.04 -9.68
N ASP A 27 0.76 3.59 -10.51
CA ASP A 27 1.16 4.54 -11.54
C ASP A 27 1.78 5.80 -10.93
N TYR A 28 1.25 6.24 -9.80
CA TYR A 28 1.75 7.43 -9.14
C TYR A 28 3.16 7.22 -8.56
N ILE A 29 3.41 6.10 -7.88
CA ILE A 29 4.75 5.86 -7.32
C ILE A 29 5.79 5.66 -8.43
N GLU A 30 5.39 5.11 -9.57
CA GLU A 30 6.27 4.99 -10.72
C GLU A 30 6.62 6.38 -11.29
N ARG A 31 5.67 7.31 -11.28
CA ARG A 31 5.94 8.71 -11.67
C ARG A 31 6.87 9.40 -10.68
N LEU A 32 6.68 9.16 -9.38
CA LEU A 32 7.59 9.68 -8.37
C LEU A 32 9.01 9.14 -8.56
N LEU A 33 9.12 7.86 -8.87
CA LEU A 33 10.42 7.25 -9.17
C LEU A 33 11.09 7.97 -10.33
N TYR A 34 10.36 8.17 -11.41
CA TYR A 34 10.88 8.87 -12.59
C TYR A 34 11.31 10.30 -12.25
N GLU A 35 10.55 10.99 -11.42
CA GLU A 35 10.81 12.39 -11.04
C GLU A 35 11.99 12.55 -10.09
N TYR A 36 12.15 11.64 -9.12
CA TYR A 36 13.11 11.79 -8.02
C TYR A 36 14.32 10.86 -8.08
N GLU A 37 14.31 9.85 -8.92
CA GLU A 37 15.39 8.84 -8.97
C GLU A 37 16.77 9.46 -9.11
N SER A 38 16.92 10.40 -10.05
CA SER A 38 18.21 11.07 -10.29
C SER A 38 18.62 11.97 -9.13
N VAL A 39 17.65 12.59 -8.47
CA VAL A 39 17.93 13.48 -7.33
C VAL A 39 18.52 12.66 -6.17
N PHE A 40 17.95 11.51 -5.88
CA PHE A 40 18.48 10.63 -4.85
C PHE A 40 19.83 10.03 -5.26
N ALA A 41 20.01 9.69 -6.54
CA ALA A 41 21.27 9.15 -7.03
C ALA A 41 22.43 10.13 -6.83
N GLU A 42 22.19 11.44 -6.94
CA GLU A 42 23.20 12.46 -6.68
C GLU A 42 23.69 12.45 -5.23
N ARG A 43 22.90 11.85 -4.32
CA ARG A 43 23.23 11.72 -2.90
C ARG A 43 23.66 10.31 -2.55
N ASN A 44 23.99 9.49 -3.54
CA ASN A 44 24.38 8.09 -3.37
C ASN A 44 23.27 7.25 -2.74
N LEU A 45 22.02 7.62 -3.02
CA LEU A 45 20.84 6.89 -2.56
C LEU A 45 20.10 6.30 -3.77
N GLU A 46 19.54 5.13 -3.59
CA GLU A 46 18.72 4.47 -4.60
C GLU A 46 17.26 4.49 -4.16
N MET A 47 16.38 4.86 -5.07
CA MET A 47 14.95 4.86 -4.82
C MET A 47 14.33 3.63 -5.48
N ASP A 48 13.53 2.88 -4.72
CA ASP A 48 12.85 1.69 -5.19
C ASP A 48 11.37 1.81 -4.86
N VAL A 49 10.50 1.42 -5.80
CA VAL A 49 9.06 1.48 -5.60
C VAL A 49 8.42 0.16 -6.00
N ALA A 50 7.33 -0.19 -5.33
CA ALA A 50 6.64 -1.43 -5.63
C ALA A 50 5.16 -1.37 -5.26
N LEU A 51 4.35 -2.07 -6.05
CA LEU A 51 3.01 -2.48 -5.64
C LEU A 51 3.16 -3.91 -5.11
N ASP A 52 2.98 -4.08 -3.82
CA ASP A 52 3.12 -5.37 -3.15
C ASP A 52 1.74 -6.01 -3.01
N LYS A 53 1.58 -7.21 -3.54
CA LYS A 53 0.32 -7.95 -3.47
C LYS A 53 0.55 -9.38 -3.05
N GLU A 54 -0.32 -9.87 -2.16
CA GLU A 54 -0.40 -11.28 -1.82
C GLU A 54 -1.78 -11.77 -2.23
N GLY A 55 -1.84 -12.93 -2.88
CA GLY A 55 -3.08 -13.49 -3.38
C GLY A 55 -3.46 -12.98 -4.76
N ILE A 56 -4.54 -13.53 -5.30
CA ILE A 56 -5.01 -13.21 -6.66
C ILE A 56 -6.36 -12.51 -6.61
N ASP A 57 -7.30 -13.02 -5.79
CA ASP A 57 -8.66 -12.48 -5.68
C ASP A 57 -8.76 -11.62 -4.41
N PRO A 58 -9.07 -10.32 -4.54
CA PRO A 58 -9.19 -9.41 -3.40
C PRO A 58 -10.19 -9.84 -2.32
N PHE A 59 -11.14 -10.71 -2.68
CA PHE A 59 -12.20 -11.14 -1.77
C PHE A 59 -11.93 -12.47 -1.07
N ILE A 60 -10.76 -13.04 -1.30
CA ILE A 60 -10.35 -14.27 -0.62
C ILE A 60 -9.43 -13.91 0.56
N PRO A 61 -9.70 -14.47 1.76
CA PRO A 61 -8.84 -14.21 2.92
C PRO A 61 -7.37 -14.53 2.63
N GLY A 62 -6.49 -13.65 3.06
CA GLY A 62 -5.07 -13.73 2.77
C GLY A 62 -4.61 -12.77 1.68
N TYR A 63 -5.55 -12.17 0.95
CA TYR A 63 -5.19 -11.12 -0.02
C TYR A 63 -4.83 -9.83 0.70
N SER A 64 -3.75 -9.20 0.25
CA SER A 64 -3.39 -7.86 0.71
C SER A 64 -2.69 -7.11 -0.41
N SER A 65 -2.84 -5.78 -0.41
CA SER A 65 -2.12 -4.92 -1.35
C SER A 65 -1.67 -3.64 -0.67
N SER A 66 -0.49 -3.19 -1.05
CA SER A 66 0.09 -1.93 -0.58
C SER A 66 1.05 -1.41 -1.62
N VAL A 67 1.31 -0.11 -1.57
CA VAL A 67 2.41 0.48 -2.35
C VAL A 67 3.51 0.87 -1.38
N SER A 68 4.75 0.75 -1.84
CA SER A 68 5.91 1.08 -1.02
C SER A 68 6.92 1.89 -1.81
N ILE A 69 7.62 2.78 -1.09
CA ILE A 69 8.75 3.55 -1.60
C ILE A 69 9.89 3.31 -0.63
N GLY A 70 10.99 2.73 -1.10
CA GLY A 70 12.17 2.48 -0.30
C GLY A 70 13.32 3.38 -0.76
N ILE A 71 14.05 3.92 0.19
CA ILE A 71 15.29 4.67 -0.08
C ILE A 71 16.43 3.85 0.50
N ILE A 72 17.35 3.45 -0.36
CA ILE A 72 18.42 2.50 -0.05
C ILE A 72 19.76 3.25 -0.12
N ASP A 73 20.62 3.05 0.89
CA ASP A 73 21.92 3.70 0.92
C ASP A 73 22.95 2.98 0.07
N GLU A 74 24.15 3.55 -0.03
CA GLU A 74 25.21 3.02 -0.89
C GLU A 74 25.73 1.64 -0.46
N ARG A 75 25.40 1.22 0.77
CA ARG A 75 25.75 -0.12 1.29
C ARG A 75 24.68 -1.15 0.98
N GLY A 76 23.58 -0.74 0.33
CA GLY A 76 22.45 -1.61 0.07
C GLY A 76 21.49 -1.76 1.22
N GLU A 77 21.61 -0.92 2.25
CA GLU A 77 20.74 -0.96 3.42
C GLU A 77 19.57 0.02 3.25
N LEU A 78 18.41 -0.38 3.77
CA LEU A 78 17.22 0.45 3.73
C LEU A 78 17.37 1.63 4.69
N ASP A 79 17.34 2.84 4.15
CA ASP A 79 17.45 4.08 4.92
C ASP A 79 16.09 4.62 5.34
N ASN A 80 15.13 4.58 4.44
CA ASN A 80 13.74 5.00 4.69
C ASN A 80 12.79 4.11 3.93
N LEU A 81 11.59 3.91 4.50
CA LEU A 81 10.55 3.11 3.88
C LEU A 81 9.19 3.76 4.15
N TYR A 82 8.45 4.02 3.09
CA TYR A 82 7.09 4.54 3.13
C TYR A 82 6.14 3.47 2.58
N ILE A 83 5.15 3.08 3.37
CA ILE A 83 4.19 2.06 2.97
C ILE A 83 2.78 2.61 3.10
N VAL A 84 1.96 2.43 2.07
CA VAL A 84 0.53 2.75 2.10
C VAL A 84 -0.24 1.47 1.82
N LYS A 85 -0.93 0.96 2.84
CA LYS A 85 -1.81 -0.20 2.70
C LYS A 85 -3.07 0.21 1.95
N ILE A 86 -3.47 -0.58 0.95
CA ILE A 86 -4.64 -0.29 0.12
C ILE A 86 -5.83 -1.14 0.54
N TRP A 87 -5.68 -2.46 0.50
CA TRP A 87 -6.77 -3.40 0.81
C TRP A 87 -6.20 -4.64 1.48
N GLU A 88 -6.96 -5.17 2.43
CA GLU A 88 -6.60 -6.43 3.06
C GLU A 88 -7.88 -7.21 3.33
N CYS A 89 -7.91 -8.47 2.95
CA CYS A 89 -9.02 -9.37 3.22
C CYS A 89 -8.53 -10.46 4.17
N GLY A 90 -9.22 -10.63 5.28
CA GLY A 90 -8.85 -11.60 6.30
C GLY A 90 -10.04 -12.31 6.89
N ARG A 91 -9.76 -13.41 7.59
CA ARG A 91 -10.75 -14.16 8.35
C ARG A 91 -10.54 -13.89 9.83
N PHE A 92 -11.63 -13.65 10.54
CA PHE A 92 -11.60 -13.30 11.96
C PHE A 92 -12.56 -14.15 12.75
N PHE A 93 -12.16 -14.51 13.98
CA PHE A 93 -13.00 -15.20 14.93
C PHE A 93 -12.88 -14.48 16.27
N LEU A 94 -14.03 -14.00 16.79
CA LEU A 94 -14.08 -13.20 18.02
C LEU A 94 -13.11 -12.02 18.00
N GLY A 95 -13.01 -11.37 16.85
CA GLY A 95 -12.15 -10.20 16.67
C GLY A 95 -10.68 -10.49 16.43
N MET A 96 -10.28 -11.77 16.42
CA MET A 96 -8.88 -12.15 16.21
C MET A 96 -8.66 -12.72 14.81
N PRO A 97 -7.55 -12.38 14.16
CA PRO A 97 -7.24 -12.95 12.84
C PRO A 97 -6.92 -14.43 12.96
N ILE A 98 -7.47 -15.22 12.04
CA ILE A 98 -7.24 -16.65 11.98
C ILE A 98 -6.99 -17.08 10.55
N SER A 99 -6.28 -18.21 10.37
CA SER A 99 -5.95 -18.72 9.04
C SER A 99 -6.81 -19.91 8.60
N ILE A 100 -7.66 -20.43 9.48
CA ILE A 100 -8.51 -21.59 9.17
C ILE A 100 -10.00 -21.21 9.29
N ASN A 101 -10.84 -21.94 8.56
CA ASN A 101 -12.28 -21.71 8.60
C ASN A 101 -12.89 -22.41 9.82
N ILE A 102 -13.23 -21.63 10.83
CA ILE A 102 -13.90 -22.10 12.04
C ILE A 102 -15.35 -21.65 11.96
N PRO A 103 -16.33 -22.49 12.39
CA PRO A 103 -17.72 -22.04 12.45
C PRO A 103 -17.87 -20.78 13.30
N GLY A 104 -18.57 -19.78 12.76
CA GLY A 104 -18.72 -18.48 13.41
C GLY A 104 -17.65 -17.46 13.02
N SER A 105 -16.62 -17.87 12.26
CA SER A 105 -15.64 -16.91 11.75
C SER A 105 -16.24 -16.03 10.65
N LYS A 106 -15.67 -14.83 10.49
CA LYS A 106 -16.15 -13.85 9.51
C LYS A 106 -15.02 -13.42 8.61
N ILE A 107 -15.36 -13.15 7.34
CA ILE A 107 -14.43 -12.57 6.37
C ILE A 107 -14.66 -11.07 6.37
N ILE A 108 -13.61 -10.29 6.60
CA ILE A 108 -13.66 -8.84 6.67
C ILE A 108 -12.58 -8.27 5.75
N GLY A 109 -12.96 -7.25 4.97
CA GLY A 109 -12.02 -6.49 4.16
C GLY A 109 -11.83 -5.09 4.74
N GLU A 110 -10.62 -4.57 4.65
CA GLU A 110 -10.28 -3.21 5.07
C GLU A 110 -9.71 -2.43 3.90
N LEU A 111 -10.36 -1.33 3.55
CA LEU A 111 -9.97 -0.46 2.43
C LEU A 111 -9.44 0.86 2.97
N LEU A 112 -8.37 1.36 2.36
CA LEU A 112 -7.84 2.68 2.62
C LEU A 112 -8.96 3.73 2.56
N ASP A 113 -9.14 4.48 3.65
CA ASP A 113 -10.21 5.48 3.80
C ASP A 113 -9.79 6.87 3.33
N GLU A 114 -8.50 7.12 3.22
CA GLU A 114 -7.98 8.42 2.81
C GLU A 114 -8.17 8.62 1.30
N ALA A 115 -8.51 9.85 0.89
CA ALA A 115 -8.65 10.17 -0.53
C ALA A 115 -7.31 9.96 -1.24
N LEU A 116 -7.33 9.36 -2.43
CA LEU A 116 -6.10 9.04 -3.16
C LEU A 116 -5.26 10.27 -3.45
N GLU A 117 -5.90 11.41 -3.72
CA GLU A 117 -5.16 12.66 -3.95
C GLU A 117 -4.38 13.11 -2.71
N GLU A 118 -4.94 12.91 -1.52
CA GLU A 118 -4.24 13.23 -0.28
C GLU A 118 -3.10 12.27 0.00
N VAL A 119 -3.27 10.99 -0.32
CA VAL A 119 -2.19 10.00 -0.22
C VAL A 119 -1.03 10.39 -1.12
N LYS A 120 -1.33 10.79 -2.35
CA LYS A 120 -0.32 11.23 -3.32
C LYS A 120 0.46 12.44 -2.82
N ILE A 121 -0.26 13.44 -2.31
CA ILE A 121 0.36 14.64 -1.75
C ILE A 121 1.27 14.27 -0.58
N GLY A 122 0.78 13.42 0.32
CA GLY A 122 1.56 12.97 1.49
C GLY A 122 2.84 12.26 1.10
N LEU A 123 2.79 11.35 0.13
CA LEU A 123 3.97 10.64 -0.34
C LEU A 123 5.00 11.59 -0.95
N LYS A 124 4.55 12.54 -1.75
CA LYS A 124 5.43 13.53 -2.36
C LYS A 124 6.08 14.42 -1.30
N GLU A 125 5.30 14.87 -0.32
CA GLU A 125 5.80 15.67 0.79
C GLU A 125 6.85 14.90 1.60
N ASP A 126 6.62 13.61 1.86
CA ASP A 126 7.57 12.76 2.57
C ASP A 126 8.91 12.71 1.86
N LEU A 127 8.90 12.54 0.53
CA LEU A 127 10.13 12.53 -0.26
C LEU A 127 10.82 13.89 -0.26
N GLU A 128 10.07 14.97 -0.38
CA GLU A 128 10.62 16.33 -0.37
C GLU A 128 11.23 16.67 0.98
N ASP A 129 10.56 16.27 2.07
CA ASP A 129 11.07 16.47 3.43
C ASP A 129 12.37 15.72 3.65
N LEU A 130 12.47 14.50 3.12
CA LEU A 130 13.69 13.71 3.22
C LEU A 130 14.86 14.40 2.50
N LEU A 131 14.60 15.00 1.34
CA LEU A 131 15.62 15.73 0.58
C LEU A 131 16.08 16.99 1.30
N VAL A 132 15.18 17.66 2.02
CA VAL A 132 15.54 18.83 2.84
C VAL A 132 16.39 18.41 4.03
N ASP A 133 16.02 17.33 4.71
CA ASP A 133 16.73 16.85 5.90
C ASP A 133 18.15 16.38 5.57
N GLU A 134 18.39 15.93 4.35
CA GLU A 134 19.71 15.48 3.90
C GLU A 134 20.68 16.64 3.60
N THR A 135 20.20 17.85 3.57
CA THR A 135 21.08 19.02 3.36
C THR A 135 21.51 19.62 4.68
#